data_e57dc1ecfe859488650ea2ac7554b699
#
_entry.id   e57dc1ecfe859488650ea2ac7554b699
#
_cell.length_a   1.000
_cell.length_b   1.000
_cell.length_c   1.000
_cell.angle_alpha   90.00
_cell.angle_beta   90.00
_cell.angle_gamma   90.00
#
_symmetry.space_group_name_H-M   'P 1'
#
loop_
_entity.id
_entity.type
_entity.pdbx_description
1 polymer ?
#
loop_
_entity_poly.entity_id
_entity_poly.type
_entity_poly.pdbx_seq_one_letter_code
_entity_poly.pdbx_strand_id
1 'polypeptide(L)'
;MTPRRIAKLSGGALVAVATGALAHAFVDHATPAVGSTVHGSPPEVKIWFTQQLEPPFSRVKVEDANGNSIAAAEKAVDASDRTLLRIPLPPLAPGKYRVVWRVLSIDSHVTEGDFTFEIAP
;
A
#
# COMPACT_ATOMS: atom_id res chain seq x y z
N MET A 1 30.82 28.38 -28.76
CA MET A 1 30.07 28.67 -28.68
C MET A 1 28.94 28.05 -28.44
N THR A 2 28.40 27.93 -28.39
CA THR A 2 27.39 27.31 -28.55
C THR A 2 27.01 26.29 -27.65
N PRO A 3 27.59 25.48 -27.53
CA PRO A 3 27.28 24.35 -26.84
C PRO A 3 26.62 24.53 -25.58
N ARG A 4 27.08 25.20 -24.91
CA ARG A 4 26.61 25.36 -23.77
C ARG A 4 25.22 25.37 -23.50
N ARG A 5 24.56 25.93 -24.09
CA ARG A 5 23.25 26.13 -23.88
C ARG A 5 22.56 24.94 -23.50
N ILE A 6 22.80 23.97 -23.91
CA ILE A 6 22.13 22.84 -23.71
C ILE A 6 21.89 22.40 -22.37
N ALA A 7 22.77 22.23 -21.72
CA ALA A 7 22.65 21.65 -20.44
C ALA A 7 21.50 22.04 -19.64
N LYS A 8 21.23 23.21 -19.53
CA LYS A 8 20.24 23.62 -18.73
C LYS A 8 18.97 23.01 -18.92
N LEU A 9 18.58 22.75 -19.96
CA LEU A 9 17.31 22.31 -20.19
C LEU A 9 16.96 21.14 -19.43
N SER A 10 17.67 20.21 -19.44
CA SER A 10 17.29 19.00 -18.83
C SER A 10 16.80 19.13 -17.42
N GLY A 11 17.32 19.92 -16.68
CA GLY A 11 16.94 19.97 -15.32
C GLY A 11 15.48 20.24 -15.09
N GLY A 12 14.93 21.10 -15.86
CA GLY A 12 13.56 21.45 -15.64
C GLY A 12 12.59 20.32 -15.82
N ALA A 13 12.82 19.49 -16.77
CA ALA A 13 11.90 18.42 -17.06
C ALA A 13 11.76 17.46 -15.90
N LEU A 14 12.82 17.17 -15.21
CA LEU A 14 12.79 16.22 -14.15
C LEU A 14 11.92 16.64 -12.98
N VAL A 15 11.90 17.89 -12.71
CA VAL A 15 11.14 18.40 -11.59
C VAL A 15 9.65 18.19 -11.81
N ALA A 16 9.19 18.36 -13.00
CA ALA A 16 7.79 18.23 -13.30
C ALA A 16 7.30 16.80 -13.06
N VAL A 17 8.10 15.83 -13.36
CA VAL A 17 7.71 14.44 -13.20
C VAL A 17 7.53 14.10 -11.72
N ALA A 18 8.42 14.56 -10.89
CA ALA A 18 8.34 14.26 -9.48
C ALA A 18 7.07 14.82 -8.85
N THR A 19 6.62 15.98 -9.32
CA THR A 19 5.44 16.59 -8.77
C THR A 19 4.19 15.75 -9.03
N GLY A 20 4.07 15.17 -10.20
CA GLY A 20 2.90 14.39 -10.53
C GLY A 20 2.73 13.17 -9.65
N ALA A 21 3.82 12.58 -9.20
CA ALA A 21 3.74 11.40 -8.38
C ALA A 21 3.09 11.64 -7.02
N LEU A 22 3.02 12.88 -6.55
CA LEU A 22 2.46 13.18 -5.24
C LEU A 22 0.94 13.20 -5.24
N ALA A 23 0.30 13.04 -6.41
CA ALA A 23 -1.15 13.08 -6.50
C ALA A 23 -1.83 11.77 -6.16
N HIS A 24 -1.08 10.68 -6.02
CA HIS A 24 -1.66 9.36 -5.79
C HIS A 24 -1.67 8.98 -4.32
N ALA A 25 -2.55 8.05 -3.96
CA ALA A 25 -2.58 7.51 -2.61
C ALA A 25 -1.37 6.60 -2.41
N PHE A 26 -0.61 6.85 -1.36
CA PHE A 26 0.52 6.00 -0.98
C PHE A 26 0.31 5.51 0.44
N VAL A 27 0.95 4.41 0.78
CA VAL A 27 0.91 3.89 2.14
C VAL A 27 1.67 4.86 3.06
N ASP A 28 0.98 5.33 4.09
CA ASP A 28 1.58 6.14 5.12
C ASP A 28 2.18 5.23 6.19
N HIS A 29 1.40 4.32 6.72
CA HIS A 29 1.87 3.31 7.68
C HIS A 29 0.90 2.14 7.70
N ALA A 30 1.31 1.04 8.34
CA ALA A 30 0.50 -0.17 8.44
C ALA A 30 0.74 -0.87 9.77
N THR A 31 -0.22 -1.72 10.17
CA THR A 31 -0.04 -2.66 11.27
C THR A 31 -0.51 -4.04 10.82
N PRO A 32 0.30 -5.07 10.86
CA PRO A 32 1.72 -5.05 11.23
C PRO A 32 2.51 -4.12 10.32
N ALA A 33 3.58 -3.51 10.84
CA ALA A 33 4.34 -2.55 10.06
C ALA A 33 5.05 -3.23 8.89
N VAL A 34 5.27 -2.48 7.83
CA VAL A 34 5.93 -2.97 6.61
C VAL A 34 7.29 -3.56 6.97
N GLY A 35 7.51 -4.82 6.59
CA GLY A 35 8.77 -5.50 6.83
C GLY A 35 9.04 -5.90 8.27
N SER A 36 8.05 -5.81 9.14
CA SER A 36 8.24 -6.09 10.57
C SER A 36 8.10 -7.55 10.91
N THR A 37 8.62 -7.91 12.07
CA THR A 37 8.39 -9.22 12.70
C THR A 37 7.57 -8.99 13.96
N VAL A 38 6.48 -9.74 14.10
CA VAL A 38 5.59 -9.64 15.25
C VAL A 38 5.55 -10.96 15.99
N HIS A 39 5.16 -10.91 17.26
CA HIS A 39 5.00 -12.10 18.09
C HIS A 39 3.50 -12.36 18.28
N GLY A 40 3.07 -13.56 17.92
CA GLY A 40 1.66 -13.91 17.97
C GLY A 40 0.92 -13.51 16.72
N SER A 41 -0.26 -14.11 16.53
CA SER A 41 -1.07 -13.90 15.33
C SER A 41 -1.81 -12.54 15.43
N PRO A 42 -1.58 -11.62 14.51
CA PRO A 42 -2.31 -10.35 14.55
C PRO A 42 -3.78 -10.56 14.18
N PRO A 43 -4.71 -9.85 14.81
CA PRO A 43 -6.13 -10.04 14.53
C PRO A 43 -6.57 -9.44 13.18
N GLU A 44 -5.81 -8.52 12.64
CA GLU A 44 -6.15 -7.86 11.38
C GLU A 44 -4.93 -7.18 10.78
N VAL A 45 -5.03 -6.83 9.50
CA VAL A 45 -4.09 -5.92 8.86
C VAL A 45 -4.80 -4.59 8.68
N LYS A 46 -4.12 -3.51 8.99
CA LYS A 46 -4.58 -2.14 8.75
C LYS A 46 -3.54 -1.40 7.95
N ILE A 47 -3.98 -0.66 6.93
CA ILE A 47 -3.09 0.14 6.10
C ILE A 47 -3.68 1.54 5.99
N TRP A 48 -2.95 2.54 6.45
CA TRP A 48 -3.37 3.93 6.30
C TRP A 48 -2.69 4.53 5.09
N PHE A 49 -3.49 5.18 4.24
CA PHE A 49 -3.01 5.82 3.01
C PHE A 49 -2.96 7.33 3.18
N THR A 50 -2.25 7.97 2.30
CA THR A 50 -2.08 9.44 2.32
C THR A 50 -3.31 10.18 1.80
N GLN A 51 -4.26 9.48 1.17
CA GLN A 51 -5.49 10.07 0.65
C GLN A 51 -6.69 9.19 1.00
N GLN A 52 -7.88 9.78 0.93
CA GLN A 52 -9.11 9.03 1.09
C GLN A 52 -9.32 8.10 -0.10
N LEU A 53 -9.95 6.97 0.17
CA LEU A 53 -10.14 5.89 -0.80
C LEU A 53 -11.62 5.75 -1.16
N GLU A 54 -11.86 5.24 -2.36
CA GLU A 54 -13.22 4.92 -2.82
C GLU A 54 -13.56 3.50 -2.39
N PRO A 55 -14.48 3.32 -1.45
CA PRO A 55 -14.74 2.00 -0.87
C PRO A 55 -15.10 0.90 -1.87
N PRO A 56 -15.93 1.15 -2.89
CA PRO A 56 -16.31 0.06 -3.79
C PRO A 56 -15.16 -0.49 -4.64
N PHE A 57 -14.06 0.25 -4.74
CA PHE A 57 -12.98 -0.07 -5.66
C PHE A 57 -11.64 -0.28 -4.95
N SER A 58 -11.66 -0.47 -3.65
CA SER A 58 -10.42 -0.62 -2.87
C SER A 58 -10.46 -1.94 -2.12
N ARG A 59 -9.46 -2.78 -2.37
CA ARG A 59 -9.44 -4.14 -1.84
C ARG A 59 -8.05 -4.53 -1.35
N VAL A 60 -8.02 -5.58 -0.55
CA VAL A 60 -6.77 -6.10 0.03
C VAL A 60 -6.90 -7.61 0.17
N LYS A 61 -5.78 -8.30 0.05
CA LYS A 61 -5.69 -9.73 0.39
C LYS A 61 -4.36 -10.01 1.08
N VAL A 62 -4.32 -11.12 1.80
CA VAL A 62 -3.12 -11.58 2.48
C VAL A 62 -2.81 -12.99 2.01
N GLU A 63 -1.55 -13.22 1.67
CA GLU A 63 -1.07 -14.51 1.18
C GLU A 63 -0.02 -15.07 2.13
N ASP A 64 0.07 -16.40 2.20
CA ASP A 64 1.13 -17.06 2.94
C ASP A 64 2.40 -17.16 2.07
N ALA A 65 3.45 -17.79 2.61
CA ALA A 65 4.73 -17.89 1.92
C ALA A 65 4.66 -18.72 0.63
N ASN A 66 3.62 -19.54 0.46
CA ASN A 66 3.42 -20.34 -0.73
C ASN A 66 2.53 -19.64 -1.77
N GLY A 67 2.11 -18.43 -1.48
CA GLY A 67 1.26 -17.66 -2.39
C GLY A 67 -0.22 -17.97 -2.27
N ASN A 68 -0.62 -18.75 -1.26
CA ASN A 68 -2.04 -19.05 -1.05
C ASN A 68 -2.72 -17.89 -0.34
N SER A 69 -3.88 -17.48 -0.85
CA SER A 69 -4.66 -16.42 -0.23
C SER A 69 -5.29 -16.95 1.06
N ILE A 70 -4.98 -16.32 2.19
CA ILE A 70 -5.52 -16.73 3.48
C ILE A 70 -6.60 -15.77 3.96
N ALA A 71 -6.71 -14.61 3.35
CA ALA A 71 -7.76 -13.63 3.64
C ALA A 71 -7.89 -12.68 2.45
N ALA A 72 -9.11 -12.28 2.13
CA ALA A 72 -9.36 -11.34 1.04
C ALA A 72 -10.61 -10.52 1.35
N ALA A 73 -10.58 -9.22 1.04
CA ALA A 73 -11.72 -8.34 1.22
C ALA A 73 -11.82 -7.35 0.07
N GLU A 74 -13.01 -7.30 -0.54
CA GLU A 74 -13.29 -6.41 -1.67
C GLU A 74 -13.71 -5.01 -1.21
N LYS A 75 -14.40 -4.91 -0.08
CA LYS A 75 -14.84 -3.62 0.45
C LYS A 75 -14.14 -3.41 1.79
N ALA A 76 -12.89 -3.09 1.71
CA ALA A 76 -12.02 -3.11 2.87
C ALA A 76 -11.81 -1.73 3.52
N VAL A 77 -12.38 -0.68 2.96
CA VAL A 77 -12.21 0.68 3.52
C VAL A 77 -13.05 0.82 4.78
N ASP A 78 -12.42 1.34 5.83
CA ASP A 78 -13.10 1.54 7.11
C ASP A 78 -14.21 2.58 6.98
N ALA A 79 -15.36 2.31 7.61
CA ALA A 79 -16.52 3.18 7.45
C ALA A 79 -16.33 4.56 8.11
N SER A 80 -15.50 4.65 9.13
CA SER A 80 -15.28 5.90 9.84
C SER A 80 -13.99 6.60 9.50
N ASP A 81 -13.10 5.95 8.74
CA ASP A 81 -11.83 6.55 8.31
C ASP A 81 -11.53 6.08 6.89
N ARG A 82 -11.83 6.90 5.91
CA ARG A 82 -11.70 6.52 4.50
C ARG A 82 -10.26 6.48 4.01
N THR A 83 -9.29 6.80 4.83
CA THR A 83 -7.88 6.57 4.50
C THR A 83 -7.42 5.19 4.94
N LEU A 84 -8.24 4.47 5.70
CA LEU A 84 -7.87 3.19 6.30
C LEU A 84 -8.48 2.02 5.53
N LEU A 85 -7.58 1.13 5.07
CA LEU A 85 -7.95 -0.14 4.47
C LEU A 85 -7.65 -1.23 5.50
N ARG A 86 -8.60 -2.11 5.78
CA ARG A 86 -8.40 -3.11 6.82
C ARG A 86 -9.03 -4.44 6.45
N ILE A 87 -8.45 -5.52 6.97
CA ILE A 87 -8.96 -6.87 6.75
C ILE A 87 -8.72 -7.72 8.00
N PRO A 88 -9.76 -8.36 8.53
CA PRO A 88 -9.60 -9.29 9.64
C PRO A 88 -8.80 -10.52 9.19
N LEU A 89 -8.02 -11.08 10.09
CA LEU A 89 -7.23 -12.27 9.82
C LEU A 89 -7.71 -13.43 10.67
N PRO A 90 -7.71 -14.65 10.11
CA PRO A 90 -7.88 -15.83 10.93
C PRO A 90 -6.62 -16.06 11.78
N PRO A 91 -6.64 -16.96 12.75
CA PRO A 91 -5.42 -17.34 13.45
C PRO A 91 -4.37 -17.83 12.44
N LEU A 92 -3.15 -17.32 12.55
CA LEU A 92 -2.07 -17.62 11.62
C LEU A 92 -0.89 -18.26 12.34
N ALA A 93 -0.26 -19.22 11.69
CA ALA A 93 0.96 -19.83 12.17
C ALA A 93 2.17 -18.91 11.98
N PRO A 94 3.24 -19.12 12.73
CA PRO A 94 4.49 -18.42 12.45
C PRO A 94 4.91 -18.61 10.99
N GLY A 95 5.47 -17.57 10.39
CA GLY A 95 5.89 -17.60 9.00
C GLY A 95 5.83 -16.22 8.38
N LYS A 96 6.10 -16.18 7.09
CA LYS A 96 6.14 -14.93 6.34
C LYS A 96 4.84 -14.76 5.56
N TYR A 97 4.29 -13.56 5.59
CA TYR A 97 3.02 -13.23 4.93
C TYR A 97 3.18 -12.02 4.05
N ARG A 98 2.41 -11.97 2.96
CA ARG A 98 2.44 -10.88 2.00
C ARG A 98 1.06 -10.24 1.93
N VAL A 99 1.01 -8.94 2.08
CA VAL A 99 -0.22 -8.16 1.96
C VAL A 99 -0.21 -7.50 0.59
N VAL A 100 -1.26 -7.71 -0.19
CA VAL A 100 -1.39 -7.17 -1.54
C VAL A 100 -2.62 -6.29 -1.58
N TRP A 101 -2.48 -5.06 -2.03
CA TRP A 101 -3.59 -4.11 -2.05
C TRP A 101 -3.72 -3.44 -3.43
N ARG A 102 -4.94 -3.05 -3.74
CA ARG A 102 -5.25 -2.23 -4.91
C ARG A 102 -6.33 -1.25 -4.49
N VAL A 103 -6.08 0.03 -4.64
CA VAL A 103 -6.98 1.08 -4.15
C VAL A 103 -7.24 2.12 -5.24
N LEU A 104 -8.43 2.72 -5.17
CA LEU A 104 -8.80 3.88 -5.97
C LEU A 104 -8.92 5.07 -5.02
N SER A 105 -8.13 6.11 -5.24
CA SER A 105 -8.22 7.32 -4.44
C SER A 105 -9.35 8.21 -4.93
N ILE A 106 -9.77 9.15 -4.10
CA ILE A 106 -10.88 10.04 -4.47
C ILE A 106 -10.54 10.95 -5.65
N ASP A 107 -9.27 11.09 -5.99
CA ASP A 107 -8.85 11.82 -7.17
C ASP A 107 -8.83 10.95 -8.43
N SER A 108 -9.42 9.76 -8.36
CA SER A 108 -9.61 8.84 -9.50
C SER A 108 -8.35 8.16 -10.00
N HIS A 109 -7.35 7.99 -9.16
CA HIS A 109 -6.15 7.25 -9.53
C HIS A 109 -6.08 5.91 -8.82
N VAL A 110 -5.75 4.86 -9.57
CA VAL A 110 -5.56 3.52 -9.04
C VAL A 110 -4.10 3.34 -8.69
N THR A 111 -3.84 2.84 -7.50
CA THR A 111 -2.50 2.41 -7.11
C THR A 111 -2.56 1.00 -6.55
N GLU A 112 -1.47 0.25 -6.73
CA GLU A 112 -1.36 -1.12 -6.24
C GLU A 112 0.00 -1.29 -5.60
N GLY A 113 0.09 -2.20 -4.67
CA GLY A 113 1.36 -2.52 -4.05
C GLY A 113 1.25 -3.70 -3.13
N ASP A 114 2.35 -3.99 -2.47
CA ASP A 114 2.42 -5.08 -1.52
C ASP A 114 3.49 -4.81 -0.48
N PHE A 115 3.38 -5.52 0.62
CA PHE A 115 4.44 -5.54 1.63
C PHE A 115 4.37 -6.87 2.38
N THR A 116 5.42 -7.18 3.10
CA THR A 116 5.48 -8.40 3.89
C THR A 116 5.62 -8.10 5.37
N PHE A 117 5.18 -9.03 6.19
CA PHE A 117 5.48 -9.08 7.60
C PHE A 117 5.73 -10.55 7.99
N GLU A 118 6.32 -10.74 9.13
CA GLU A 118 6.65 -12.08 9.61
C GLU A 118 6.08 -12.27 11.00
N ILE A 119 5.54 -13.48 11.27
CA ILE A 119 5.15 -13.88 12.62
C ILE A 119 6.26 -14.78 13.12
N ALA A 120 6.87 -14.40 14.23
CA ALA A 120 7.96 -15.17 14.83
C ALA A 120 7.44 -16.48 15.42
N PRO A 121 8.26 -17.53 15.44
CA PRO A 121 7.90 -18.79 16.09
C PRO A 121 7.65 -18.64 17.57
#